data_e1a46a64656695f7ac35c1d6827c6d1b
#
_entry.id   e1a46a64656695f7ac35c1d6827c6d1b
#
_cell.length_a   1.000
_cell.length_b   1.000
_cell.length_c   1.000
_cell.angle_alpha   90.00
_cell.angle_beta   90.00
_cell.angle_gamma   90.00
#
_symmetry.space_group_name_H-M   'P 1'
#
loop_
_entity.id
_entity.type
_entity.pdbx_description
1 polymer ?
#
loop_
_entity_poly.entity_id
_entity_poly.type
_entity_poly.pdbx_seq_one_letter_code
_entity_poly.pdbx_strand_id
1 'polypeptide(L)'
;VLTEWVDAWNNPQQVSRSDLLAVLGALTSERLDSERAVEAVTRELIKDRPSIEPVLVAWDGELGVIDVDFDPVDALVELEDGSLVAGTVSERTISVSANIPVGYHRLIVDGGQHTSHVFSAPTRAQAAPREATGLISPTYSMRGSGHDAGVGTVAQLRSFADICSDAGIQVVGTLPLLAAFDDQPSPYAPASRRAWNELFVDFDSIPGWDGEPPVIQTDRLWVDYAASGYAIRSNLARYAAHVSKTPNLRSRVDSFLVAQPEMHRYAEFRAKADVYGRNWRAWSGSIATDPERVAYHETVQWLMHTQLTELSSSLDERGQFLYLDLPIGCHPDGYDIWDSPELFAAASLGAPPDTLFVGGQDWGLPAPIPRLARADGHLNFRKAISHQLAAAGLLRIDHVMGIHRTWWVPHGASATQGAYVRHPTEEMFAIICIESVRAAAGVVGENLGTVPPEIRTGLDEHALVGMAMVNEAEQEPKPTDLVALSSHDTPAFAAWWKGLDIDDLLELGVFDEERAHSERAERAHKIGRLQERFGTEHPVETRDALMNWMAHTEAAVALFNFDDLLMEERRQNVPGTDWERPNWRIRHDRTLEELAGDVQMIGLLGDLSSSRTSHDPTQESSEGL
;
A
#
# COMPACT_ATOMS: atom_id res chain seq x y z
N VAL A 1 21.26 8.50 -8.28
CA VAL A 1 20.87 9.67 -7.47
C VAL A 1 20.66 10.84 -8.42
N LEU A 2 19.56 11.60 -8.24
CA LEU A 2 19.31 12.81 -9.01
C LEU A 2 20.10 13.98 -8.41
N THR A 3 20.72 14.77 -9.28
CA THR A 3 21.46 15.98 -8.87
C THR A 3 20.56 17.21 -8.81
N GLU A 4 19.40 17.13 -9.44
CA GLU A 4 18.41 18.21 -9.50
C GLU A 4 17.00 17.63 -9.45
N TRP A 5 16.04 18.41 -8.98
CA TRP A 5 14.64 18.05 -8.90
C TRP A 5 13.77 19.31 -8.93
N VAL A 6 12.46 19.15 -9.09
CA VAL A 6 11.50 20.26 -9.08
C VAL A 6 10.69 20.18 -7.79
N ASP A 7 10.64 21.30 -7.05
CA ASP A 7 9.90 21.39 -5.79
C ASP A 7 8.37 21.53 -5.98
N ALA A 8 7.64 21.57 -4.89
CA ALA A 8 6.18 21.74 -4.90
C ALA A 8 5.71 23.08 -5.47
N TRP A 9 6.61 24.07 -5.58
CA TRP A 9 6.33 25.39 -6.18
C TRP A 9 6.77 25.49 -7.65
N ASN A 10 7.12 24.35 -8.28
CA ASN A 10 7.66 24.28 -9.65
C ASN A 10 9.03 24.96 -9.82
N ASN A 11 9.82 25.14 -8.76
CA ASN A 11 11.16 25.68 -8.88
C ASN A 11 12.20 24.56 -9.01
N PRO A 12 13.18 24.69 -9.90
CA PRO A 12 14.30 23.76 -9.98
C PRO A 12 15.18 23.90 -8.73
N GLN A 13 15.45 22.77 -8.09
CA GLN A 13 16.30 22.64 -6.92
C GLN A 13 17.55 21.83 -7.30
N GLN A 14 18.70 22.21 -6.75
CA GLN A 14 19.93 21.43 -6.88
C GLN A 14 20.29 20.81 -5.54
N VAL A 15 20.64 19.53 -5.56
CA VAL A 15 21.13 18.84 -4.37
C VAL A 15 22.54 19.31 -4.06
N SER A 16 22.81 19.67 -2.80
CA SER A 16 24.14 20.08 -2.40
C SER A 16 25.16 18.95 -2.58
N ARG A 17 26.43 19.30 -2.78
CA ARG A 17 27.49 18.29 -2.91
C ARG A 17 27.60 17.40 -1.67
N SER A 18 27.44 17.96 -0.47
CA SER A 18 27.46 17.20 0.79
C SER A 18 26.34 16.17 0.86
N ASP A 19 25.13 16.56 0.46
CA ASP A 19 23.95 15.69 0.51
C ASP A 19 24.04 14.59 -0.57
N LEU A 20 24.54 14.93 -1.77
CA LEU A 20 24.83 13.92 -2.79
C LEU A 20 25.83 12.87 -2.29
N LEU A 21 26.92 13.30 -1.63
CA LEU A 21 27.90 12.37 -1.08
C LEU A 21 27.32 11.50 0.03
N ALA A 22 26.45 12.06 0.88
CA ALA A 22 25.78 11.31 1.94
C ALA A 22 24.84 10.25 1.37
N VAL A 23 23.97 10.61 0.39
CA VAL A 23 23.04 9.67 -0.26
C VAL A 23 23.78 8.62 -1.08
N LEU A 24 24.84 8.99 -1.83
CA LEU A 24 25.69 8.03 -2.55
C LEU A 24 26.41 7.09 -1.57
N GLY A 25 26.86 7.59 -0.42
CA GLY A 25 27.45 6.77 0.65
C GLY A 25 26.45 5.76 1.20
N ALA A 26 25.21 6.16 1.46
CA ALA A 26 24.15 5.27 1.88
C ALA A 26 23.82 4.21 0.81
N LEU A 27 23.77 4.60 -0.47
CA LEU A 27 23.51 3.72 -1.61
C LEU A 27 24.59 2.66 -1.83
N THR A 28 25.85 2.99 -1.56
CA THR A 28 27.00 2.11 -1.80
C THR A 28 27.51 1.42 -0.54
N SER A 29 26.97 1.77 0.63
CA SER A 29 27.44 1.35 1.96
C SER A 29 28.90 1.77 2.24
N GLU A 30 29.36 2.84 1.58
CA GLU A 30 30.72 3.33 1.65
C GLU A 30 30.76 4.76 2.21
N ARG A 31 31.84 5.11 2.90
CA ARG A 31 32.05 6.51 3.33
C ARG A 31 32.64 7.33 2.19
N LEU A 32 31.81 8.20 1.61
CA LEU A 32 32.20 9.07 0.49
C LEU A 32 32.44 10.51 1.00
N ASP A 33 33.68 10.86 1.24
CA ASP A 33 34.09 12.18 1.73
C ASP A 33 34.87 13.03 0.70
N SER A 34 35.16 12.46 -0.47
CA SER A 34 35.96 13.10 -1.51
C SER A 34 35.59 12.58 -2.91
N GLU A 35 35.93 13.38 -3.94
CA GLU A 35 35.78 12.93 -5.34
C GLU A 35 36.57 11.65 -5.63
N ARG A 36 37.77 11.53 -5.04
CA ARG A 36 38.60 10.33 -5.20
C ARG A 36 37.92 9.08 -4.64
N ALA A 37 37.14 9.19 -3.53
CA ALA A 37 36.37 8.10 -2.98
C ALA A 37 35.22 7.74 -3.93
N VAL A 38 34.49 8.73 -4.47
CA VAL A 38 33.45 8.52 -5.48
C VAL A 38 33.99 7.83 -6.73
N GLU A 39 35.12 8.32 -7.27
CA GLU A 39 35.78 7.69 -8.44
C GLU A 39 36.23 6.26 -8.17
N ALA A 40 36.69 5.95 -6.96
CA ALA A 40 37.09 4.59 -6.59
C ALA A 40 35.89 3.64 -6.60
N VAL A 41 34.79 4.03 -5.91
CA VAL A 41 33.55 3.22 -5.88
C VAL A 41 32.93 3.11 -7.26
N THR A 42 32.90 4.19 -8.04
CA THR A 42 32.40 4.16 -9.42
C THR A 42 33.18 3.16 -10.28
N ARG A 43 34.49 3.11 -10.16
CA ARG A 43 35.32 2.13 -10.89
C ARG A 43 35.02 0.68 -10.50
N GLU A 44 34.76 0.41 -9.22
CA GLU A 44 34.36 -0.91 -8.75
C GLU A 44 32.97 -1.28 -9.27
N LEU A 45 31.99 -0.39 -9.18
CA LEU A 45 30.64 -0.62 -9.71
C LEU A 45 30.63 -0.87 -11.22
N ILE A 46 31.49 -0.16 -11.99
CA ILE A 46 31.64 -0.40 -13.44
C ILE A 46 32.30 -1.76 -13.70
N LYS A 47 33.29 -2.14 -12.91
CA LYS A 47 33.97 -3.44 -13.03
C LYS A 47 33.03 -4.63 -12.72
N ASP A 48 32.13 -4.43 -11.73
CA ASP A 48 31.18 -5.44 -11.28
C ASP A 48 29.84 -5.37 -12.05
N ARG A 49 29.77 -4.55 -13.12
CA ARG A 49 28.58 -4.47 -13.95
C ARG A 49 28.31 -5.82 -14.61
N PRO A 50 27.10 -6.38 -14.49
CA PRO A 50 26.74 -7.62 -15.18
C PRO A 50 26.85 -7.45 -16.69
N SER A 51 27.32 -8.51 -17.38
CA SER A 51 27.44 -8.55 -18.85
C SER A 51 26.08 -8.60 -19.56
N ILE A 52 25.02 -8.92 -18.83
CA ILE A 52 23.61 -8.83 -19.25
C ILE A 52 22.87 -8.05 -18.18
N GLU A 53 21.90 -7.23 -18.56
CA GLU A 53 21.06 -6.54 -17.59
C GLU A 53 20.42 -7.53 -16.61
N PRO A 54 20.42 -7.26 -15.29
CA PRO A 54 19.91 -8.20 -14.27
C PRO A 54 18.46 -8.59 -14.47
N VAL A 55 17.65 -7.68 -15.02
CA VAL A 55 16.24 -7.88 -15.34
C VAL A 55 15.99 -7.42 -16.77
N LEU A 56 15.28 -8.25 -17.53
CA LEU A 56 14.79 -7.97 -18.88
C LEU A 56 13.25 -8.02 -18.84
N VAL A 57 12.60 -7.06 -19.48
CA VAL A 57 11.15 -7.03 -19.58
C VAL A 57 10.71 -7.46 -20.97
N ALA A 58 9.80 -8.42 -21.04
CA ALA A 58 9.16 -8.90 -22.26
C ALA A 58 7.69 -8.48 -22.25
N TRP A 59 7.38 -7.34 -22.86
CA TRP A 59 6.00 -6.89 -22.97
C TRP A 59 5.23 -7.76 -23.95
N ASP A 60 4.03 -8.20 -23.53
CA ASP A 60 3.14 -9.10 -24.28
C ASP A 60 3.85 -10.38 -24.77
N GLY A 61 4.90 -10.82 -24.03
CA GLY A 61 5.67 -12.01 -24.31
C GLY A 61 6.82 -11.81 -25.29
N GLU A 62 7.06 -10.61 -25.79
CA GLU A 62 8.13 -10.28 -26.74
C GLU A 62 9.37 -9.78 -26.02
N LEU A 63 10.45 -10.60 -26.00
CA LEU A 63 11.70 -10.24 -25.32
C LEU A 63 12.60 -9.31 -26.17
N GLY A 64 12.37 -9.23 -27.48
CA GLY A 64 13.21 -8.43 -28.37
C GLY A 64 14.62 -9.00 -28.58
N VAL A 65 15.53 -8.14 -29.06
CA VAL A 65 16.95 -8.45 -29.23
C VAL A 65 17.74 -7.89 -28.04
N ILE A 66 18.55 -8.74 -27.44
CA ILE A 66 19.38 -8.41 -26.27
C ILE A 66 20.81 -8.24 -26.76
N ASP A 67 21.35 -7.04 -26.62
CA ASP A 67 22.76 -6.75 -26.88
C ASP A 67 23.60 -7.18 -25.67
N VAL A 68 24.70 -7.86 -25.91
CA VAL A 68 25.66 -8.30 -24.89
C VAL A 68 27.08 -7.86 -25.25
N ASP A 69 27.98 -7.78 -24.28
CA ASP A 69 29.38 -7.35 -24.49
C ASP A 69 30.37 -8.47 -24.75
N PHE A 70 29.88 -9.70 -24.91
CA PHE A 70 30.62 -10.93 -25.20
C PHE A 70 29.99 -11.66 -26.40
N ASP A 71 30.66 -12.72 -26.87
CA ASP A 71 30.17 -13.56 -27.99
C ASP A 71 29.46 -14.79 -27.39
N PRO A 72 28.11 -14.82 -27.32
CA PRO A 72 27.37 -15.92 -26.72
C PRO A 72 27.41 -17.18 -27.60
N VAL A 73 27.51 -18.35 -26.96
CA VAL A 73 27.52 -19.65 -27.63
C VAL A 73 26.14 -20.30 -27.67
N ASP A 74 25.41 -20.19 -26.58
CA ASP A 74 24.01 -20.64 -26.45
C ASP A 74 23.19 -19.74 -25.57
N ALA A 75 21.85 -19.79 -25.73
CA ALA A 75 20.92 -19.11 -24.88
C ALA A 75 19.62 -19.91 -24.74
N LEU A 76 19.11 -19.97 -23.52
CA LEU A 76 17.84 -20.61 -23.16
C LEU A 76 17.04 -19.71 -22.20
N VAL A 77 15.74 -19.69 -22.36
CA VAL A 77 14.85 -19.13 -21.34
C VAL A 77 14.21 -20.30 -20.58
N GLU A 78 14.52 -20.39 -19.31
CA GLU A 78 13.86 -21.31 -18.37
C GLU A 78 12.57 -20.64 -17.90
N LEU A 79 11.44 -21.21 -18.24
CA LEU A 79 10.13 -20.70 -17.84
C LEU A 79 9.85 -21.03 -16.36
N GLU A 80 8.86 -20.37 -15.79
CA GLU A 80 8.47 -20.52 -14.38
C GLU A 80 8.01 -21.95 -14.05
N ASP A 81 7.48 -22.70 -15.03
CA ASP A 81 7.11 -24.12 -14.92
C ASP A 81 8.27 -25.09 -15.12
N GLY A 82 9.48 -24.59 -15.32
CA GLY A 82 10.68 -25.37 -15.59
C GLY A 82 10.88 -25.80 -17.04
N SER A 83 9.97 -25.47 -17.95
CA SER A 83 10.16 -25.73 -19.37
C SER A 83 11.20 -24.79 -19.99
N LEU A 84 11.81 -25.18 -21.11
CA LEU A 84 12.90 -24.44 -21.75
C LEU A 84 12.49 -23.95 -23.13
N VAL A 85 12.80 -22.69 -23.43
CA VAL A 85 12.64 -22.06 -24.73
C VAL A 85 14.02 -21.70 -25.29
N ALA A 86 14.33 -22.17 -26.50
CA ALA A 86 15.63 -21.89 -27.11
C ALA A 86 15.69 -20.44 -27.62
N GLY A 87 16.80 -19.77 -27.32
CA GLY A 87 17.20 -18.52 -27.94
C GLY A 87 18.10 -18.77 -29.16
N THR A 88 18.20 -17.78 -30.01
CA THR A 88 19.16 -17.74 -31.12
C THR A 88 20.26 -16.74 -30.79
N VAL A 89 21.50 -17.14 -30.95
CA VAL A 89 22.66 -16.28 -30.70
C VAL A 89 23.31 -15.88 -32.02
N SER A 90 23.76 -14.65 -32.15
CA SER A 90 24.46 -14.15 -33.33
C SER A 90 25.40 -13.02 -32.92
N GLU A 91 26.70 -13.18 -33.16
CA GLU A 91 27.72 -12.23 -32.71
C GLU A 91 27.50 -11.83 -31.23
N ARG A 92 27.17 -10.59 -30.97
CA ARG A 92 26.92 -10.04 -29.63
C ARG A 92 25.44 -9.82 -29.33
N THR A 93 24.58 -10.63 -29.91
CA THR A 93 23.14 -10.52 -29.72
C THR A 93 22.51 -11.86 -29.37
N ILE A 94 21.47 -11.80 -28.57
CA ILE A 94 20.57 -12.90 -28.22
C ILE A 94 19.16 -12.52 -28.63
N SER A 95 18.44 -13.41 -29.30
CA SER A 95 17.03 -13.21 -29.63
C SER A 95 16.22 -14.45 -29.28
N VAL A 96 14.99 -14.23 -28.81
CA VAL A 96 14.02 -15.28 -28.49
C VAL A 96 12.78 -15.03 -29.33
N SER A 97 12.53 -15.90 -30.31
CA SER A 97 11.41 -15.73 -31.25
C SER A 97 10.09 -16.28 -30.74
N ALA A 98 10.11 -17.06 -29.67
CA ALA A 98 8.91 -17.59 -29.06
C ALA A 98 8.24 -16.54 -28.19
N ASN A 99 6.91 -16.52 -28.19
CA ASN A 99 6.14 -15.74 -27.22
C ASN A 99 6.30 -16.36 -25.83
N ILE A 100 6.81 -15.59 -24.87
CA ILE A 100 7.05 -16.01 -23.50
C ILE A 100 5.76 -15.81 -22.69
N PRO A 101 5.22 -16.84 -22.01
CA PRO A 101 4.00 -16.70 -21.22
C PRO A 101 4.18 -15.67 -20.08
N VAL A 102 3.07 -15.08 -19.63
CA VAL A 102 3.10 -14.12 -18.50
C VAL A 102 3.68 -14.77 -17.26
N GLY A 103 4.73 -14.15 -16.70
CA GLY A 103 5.39 -14.69 -15.52
C GLY A 103 6.83 -14.23 -15.33
N TYR A 104 7.49 -14.91 -14.41
CA TYR A 104 8.88 -14.67 -14.02
C TYR A 104 9.75 -15.82 -14.47
N HIS A 105 10.62 -15.56 -15.41
CA HIS A 105 11.44 -16.53 -16.08
C HIS A 105 12.92 -16.19 -15.90
N ARG A 106 13.80 -17.02 -16.41
CA ARG A 106 15.25 -16.83 -16.33
C ARG A 106 15.92 -17.06 -17.68
N LEU A 107 16.60 -16.06 -18.20
CA LEU A 107 17.53 -16.24 -19.31
C LEU A 107 18.82 -16.87 -18.80
N ILE A 108 19.25 -17.94 -19.43
CA ILE A 108 20.47 -18.69 -19.15
C ILE A 108 21.33 -18.68 -20.41
N VAL A 109 22.55 -18.17 -20.31
CA VAL A 109 23.48 -18.03 -21.43
C VAL A 109 24.77 -18.76 -21.10
N ASP A 110 25.37 -19.42 -22.10
CA ASP A 110 26.62 -20.16 -22.00
C ASP A 110 26.64 -21.18 -20.86
N GLY A 111 25.57 -22.00 -20.81
CA GLY A 111 25.44 -23.03 -19.79
C GLY A 111 25.30 -22.48 -18.35
N GLY A 112 24.90 -21.23 -18.21
CA GLY A 112 24.67 -20.57 -16.91
C GLY A 112 25.82 -19.69 -16.43
N GLN A 113 26.82 -19.39 -17.27
CA GLN A 113 27.84 -18.40 -16.95
C GLN A 113 27.27 -17.01 -16.80
N HIS A 114 26.22 -16.69 -17.56
CA HIS A 114 25.46 -15.45 -17.47
C HIS A 114 23.98 -15.76 -17.28
N THR A 115 23.32 -15.06 -16.37
CA THR A 115 21.89 -15.22 -16.11
C THR A 115 21.21 -13.88 -15.95
N SER A 116 19.94 -13.80 -16.34
CA SER A 116 19.10 -12.62 -16.16
C SER A 116 17.67 -13.04 -15.79
N HIS A 117 17.00 -12.27 -14.95
CA HIS A 117 15.56 -12.42 -14.76
C HIS A 117 14.83 -11.93 -16.01
N VAL A 118 13.78 -12.63 -16.43
CA VAL A 118 12.90 -12.22 -17.53
C VAL A 118 11.49 -12.06 -16.98
N PHE A 119 11.01 -10.83 -16.99
CA PHE A 119 9.64 -10.50 -16.60
C PHE A 119 8.78 -10.40 -17.86
N SER A 120 8.01 -11.44 -18.14
CA SER A 120 7.04 -11.41 -19.24
C SER A 120 5.73 -10.85 -18.72
N ALA A 121 5.44 -9.62 -19.08
CA ALA A 121 4.32 -8.84 -18.58
C ALA A 121 3.33 -8.50 -19.70
N PRO A 122 2.02 -8.53 -19.44
CA PRO A 122 1.06 -7.89 -20.32
C PRO A 122 1.28 -6.36 -20.26
N THR A 123 1.14 -5.66 -21.37
CA THR A 123 1.28 -4.20 -21.41
C THR A 123 0.29 -3.51 -20.47
N ARG A 124 -0.88 -4.10 -20.22
CA ARG A 124 -1.93 -3.53 -19.38
C ARG A 124 -2.25 -4.45 -18.21
N ALA A 125 -2.38 -3.85 -17.03
CA ALA A 125 -2.92 -4.52 -15.84
C ALA A 125 -4.39 -4.93 -16.04
N GLN A 126 -4.92 -5.75 -15.15
CA GLN A 126 -6.35 -6.04 -15.08
C GLN A 126 -7.14 -4.74 -14.95
N ALA A 127 -8.16 -4.58 -15.75
CA ALA A 127 -9.00 -3.39 -15.70
C ALA A 127 -9.65 -3.26 -14.32
N ALA A 128 -9.53 -2.09 -13.71
CA ALA A 128 -10.29 -1.74 -12.52
C ALA A 128 -11.79 -1.61 -12.85
N PRO A 129 -12.69 -1.73 -11.86
CA PRO A 129 -14.10 -1.47 -12.07
C PRO A 129 -14.31 -0.05 -12.60
N ARG A 130 -15.30 0.10 -13.48
CA ARG A 130 -15.67 1.41 -14.05
C ARG A 130 -17.07 1.78 -13.59
N GLU A 131 -17.31 3.10 -13.51
CA GLU A 131 -18.59 3.65 -13.03
C GLU A 131 -18.97 3.08 -11.66
N ALA A 132 -17.95 2.69 -10.87
CA ALA A 132 -18.16 2.06 -9.58
C ALA A 132 -18.24 3.09 -8.46
N THR A 133 -19.06 2.76 -7.46
CA THR A 133 -19.12 3.49 -6.20
C THR A 133 -18.41 2.67 -5.14
N GLY A 134 -17.59 3.34 -4.34
CA GLY A 134 -16.85 2.72 -3.23
C GLY A 134 -17.12 3.41 -1.90
N LEU A 135 -17.00 2.65 -0.84
CA LEU A 135 -17.01 3.14 0.54
C LEU A 135 -15.80 2.59 1.28
N ILE A 136 -15.03 3.47 1.91
CA ILE A 136 -13.83 3.10 2.68
C ILE A 136 -13.98 3.45 4.15
N SER A 137 -13.58 2.52 5.02
CA SER A 137 -13.47 2.73 6.45
C SER A 137 -12.34 1.89 7.04
N PRO A 138 -11.54 2.41 7.99
CA PRO A 138 -10.56 1.60 8.70
C PRO A 138 -11.23 0.44 9.44
N THR A 139 -10.78 -0.79 9.22
CA THR A 139 -11.36 -1.96 9.91
C THR A 139 -11.30 -1.80 11.43
N TYR A 140 -10.19 -1.27 11.99
CA TYR A 140 -10.07 -1.07 13.43
C TYR A 140 -11.10 -0.10 14.02
N SER A 141 -11.66 0.81 13.20
CA SER A 141 -12.67 1.79 13.63
C SER A 141 -14.07 1.18 13.74
N MET A 142 -14.33 0.08 13.05
CA MET A 142 -15.65 -0.53 12.95
C MET A 142 -16.07 -1.18 14.28
N ARG A 143 -17.36 -1.09 14.59
CA ARG A 143 -17.94 -1.69 15.80
C ARG A 143 -19.19 -2.48 15.45
N GLY A 144 -19.31 -3.67 16.06
CA GLY A 144 -20.53 -4.45 16.05
C GLY A 144 -21.25 -4.39 17.38
N SER A 145 -22.52 -4.78 17.41
CA SER A 145 -23.35 -4.91 18.63
C SER A 145 -23.05 -6.20 19.42
N GLY A 146 -22.32 -7.14 18.83
CA GLY A 146 -21.96 -8.43 19.43
C GLY A 146 -20.72 -8.37 20.32
N HIS A 147 -19.85 -9.35 20.18
CA HIS A 147 -18.57 -9.37 20.89
C HIS A 147 -17.64 -8.24 20.42
N ASP A 148 -17.18 -7.43 21.36
CA ASP A 148 -16.28 -6.29 21.07
C ASP A 148 -14.90 -6.55 21.69
N ALA A 149 -13.94 -6.88 20.83
CA ALA A 149 -12.55 -7.08 21.22
C ALA A 149 -11.78 -5.74 21.37
N GLY A 150 -12.46 -4.59 21.34
CA GLY A 150 -11.85 -3.25 21.39
C GLY A 150 -11.27 -2.79 20.06
N VAL A 151 -11.38 -3.60 19.01
CA VAL A 151 -10.93 -3.33 17.64
C VAL A 151 -11.88 -4.05 16.67
N GLY A 152 -12.18 -3.45 15.52
CA GLY A 152 -12.94 -4.13 14.48
C GLY A 152 -12.13 -5.26 13.84
N THR A 153 -12.80 -6.31 13.37
CA THR A 153 -12.21 -7.53 12.81
C THR A 153 -12.75 -7.81 11.40
N VAL A 154 -12.34 -8.92 10.79
CA VAL A 154 -12.91 -9.39 9.52
C VAL A 154 -14.43 -9.57 9.61
N ALA A 155 -14.97 -9.89 10.81
CA ALA A 155 -16.45 -9.95 11.00
C ALA A 155 -17.10 -8.59 10.75
N GLN A 156 -16.54 -7.50 11.31
CA GLN A 156 -17.07 -6.16 11.08
C GLN A 156 -16.84 -5.69 9.64
N LEU A 157 -15.71 -6.04 9.03
CA LEU A 157 -15.46 -5.74 7.63
C LEU A 157 -16.50 -6.46 6.72
N ARG A 158 -16.89 -7.69 7.04
CA ARG A 158 -17.98 -8.43 6.36
C ARG A 158 -19.31 -7.72 6.52
N SER A 159 -19.67 -7.33 7.75
CA SER A 159 -20.92 -6.60 8.03
C SER A 159 -20.94 -5.23 7.33
N PHE A 160 -19.81 -4.56 7.23
CA PHE A 160 -19.66 -3.32 6.46
C PHE A 160 -19.89 -3.57 4.96
N ALA A 161 -19.35 -4.66 4.43
CA ALA A 161 -19.57 -5.07 3.05
C ALA A 161 -21.06 -5.41 2.77
N ASP A 162 -21.77 -5.97 3.74
CA ASP A 162 -23.21 -6.24 3.61
C ASP A 162 -24.00 -4.91 3.52
N ILE A 163 -23.66 -3.91 4.34
CA ILE A 163 -24.22 -2.55 4.24
C ILE A 163 -23.94 -1.95 2.85
N CYS A 164 -22.72 -2.09 2.35
CA CYS A 164 -22.34 -1.66 1.01
C CYS A 164 -23.20 -2.36 -0.07
N SER A 165 -23.38 -3.67 0.04
CA SER A 165 -24.18 -4.46 -0.89
C SER A 165 -25.64 -4.01 -0.92
N ASP A 166 -26.25 -3.78 0.24
CA ASP A 166 -27.64 -3.31 0.37
C ASP A 166 -27.85 -1.92 -0.24
N ALA A 167 -26.80 -1.08 -0.24
CA ALA A 167 -26.78 0.23 -0.87
C ALA A 167 -26.29 0.22 -2.33
N GLY A 168 -25.98 -0.94 -2.91
CA GLY A 168 -25.48 -1.06 -4.29
C GLY A 168 -24.03 -0.60 -4.48
N ILE A 169 -23.25 -0.47 -3.41
CA ILE A 169 -21.83 -0.07 -3.43
C ILE A 169 -20.97 -1.26 -3.86
N GLN A 170 -20.13 -1.07 -4.87
CA GLN A 170 -19.32 -2.14 -5.44
C GLN A 170 -17.93 -2.25 -4.80
N VAL A 171 -17.30 -1.16 -4.37
CA VAL A 171 -15.94 -1.18 -3.82
C VAL A 171 -16.00 -1.02 -2.30
N VAL A 172 -15.52 -2.04 -1.58
CA VAL A 172 -15.46 -2.08 -0.11
C VAL A 172 -14.02 -1.86 0.33
N GLY A 173 -13.71 -0.68 0.84
CA GLY A 173 -12.34 -0.28 1.16
C GLY A 173 -12.00 -0.33 2.64
N THR A 174 -10.74 -0.65 2.92
CA THR A 174 -10.14 -0.49 4.24
C THR A 174 -8.67 -0.11 4.17
N LEU A 175 -8.12 0.38 5.29
CA LEU A 175 -6.68 0.64 5.44
C LEU A 175 -5.90 -0.68 5.57
N PRO A 176 -4.55 -0.66 5.49
CA PRO A 176 -3.74 -1.88 5.50
C PRO A 176 -4.04 -2.80 6.68
N LEU A 177 -4.25 -4.09 6.39
CA LEU A 177 -4.52 -5.16 7.38
C LEU A 177 -3.25 -5.95 7.71
N LEU A 178 -2.10 -5.36 7.50
CA LEU A 178 -0.79 -5.99 7.61
C LEU A 178 -0.31 -6.12 9.05
N ALA A 179 0.53 -7.13 9.28
CA ALA A 179 1.14 -7.41 10.59
C ALA A 179 1.85 -6.16 11.15
N ALA A 180 1.62 -5.87 12.41
CA ALA A 180 2.17 -4.72 13.11
C ALA A 180 2.89 -5.11 14.40
N PHE A 181 3.65 -4.18 14.97
CA PHE A 181 4.14 -4.26 16.34
C PHE A 181 3.15 -3.56 17.27
N ASP A 182 3.08 -4.02 18.53
CA ASP A 182 2.10 -3.56 19.52
C ASP A 182 2.18 -2.08 19.85
N ASP A 183 3.38 -1.53 19.79
CA ASP A 183 3.70 -0.13 20.08
C ASP A 183 3.71 0.75 18.83
N GLN A 184 3.40 0.18 17.65
CA GLN A 184 3.33 0.89 16.37
C GLN A 184 1.94 0.70 15.74
N PRO A 185 0.97 1.56 16.08
CA PRO A 185 -0.39 1.44 15.56
C PRO A 185 -0.53 1.84 14.09
N SER A 186 0.48 2.50 13.50
CA SER A 186 0.42 2.94 12.11
C SER A 186 0.33 1.75 11.15
N PRO A 187 -0.73 1.63 10.36
CA PRO A 187 -0.84 0.60 9.33
C PRO A 187 0.14 0.80 8.17
N TYR A 188 0.77 2.00 8.08
CA TYR A 188 1.74 2.35 7.04
C TYR A 188 3.19 2.09 7.44
N ALA A 189 3.44 1.63 8.68
CA ALA A 189 4.72 1.10 9.12
C ALA A 189 4.59 -0.35 9.63
N PRO A 190 4.07 -1.28 8.79
CA PRO A 190 3.82 -2.65 9.22
C PRO A 190 5.10 -3.39 9.57
N ALA A 191 5.00 -4.39 10.44
CA ALA A 191 6.10 -5.31 10.73
C ALA A 191 6.46 -6.19 9.52
N SER A 192 5.54 -6.35 8.57
CA SER A 192 5.77 -6.98 7.26
C SER A 192 4.67 -6.58 6.28
N ARG A 193 5.03 -6.35 5.02
CA ARG A 193 4.08 -6.21 3.90
C ARG A 193 3.61 -7.55 3.33
N ARG A 194 4.12 -8.65 3.89
CA ARG A 194 3.93 -10.03 3.43
C ARG A 194 3.22 -10.91 4.46
N ALA A 195 2.63 -10.31 5.50
CA ALA A 195 1.93 -11.03 6.56
C ALA A 195 0.75 -10.21 7.10
N TRP A 196 -0.30 -10.90 7.55
CA TRP A 196 -1.52 -10.29 8.06
C TRP A 196 -1.46 -10.02 9.57
N ASN A 197 -2.25 -9.05 10.04
CA ASN A 197 -2.34 -8.68 11.44
C ASN A 197 -3.38 -9.55 12.18
N GLU A 198 -2.94 -10.22 13.22
CA GLU A 198 -3.77 -11.08 14.09
C GLU A 198 -4.90 -10.35 14.82
N LEU A 199 -4.80 -9.03 14.95
CA LEU A 199 -5.84 -8.24 15.62
C LEU A 199 -7.19 -8.27 14.89
N PHE A 200 -7.16 -8.58 13.59
CA PHE A 200 -8.35 -8.57 12.74
C PHE A 200 -9.02 -9.94 12.59
N VAL A 201 -8.56 -10.98 13.31
CA VAL A 201 -9.17 -12.32 13.25
C VAL A 201 -10.63 -12.27 13.70
N ASP A 202 -11.52 -12.80 12.85
CA ASP A 202 -12.91 -13.09 13.19
C ASP A 202 -12.98 -14.40 13.98
N PHE A 203 -13.28 -14.33 15.26
CA PHE A 203 -13.35 -15.50 16.16
C PHE A 203 -14.52 -16.41 15.86
N ASP A 204 -15.65 -15.87 15.38
CA ASP A 204 -16.85 -16.65 15.08
C ASP A 204 -16.66 -17.56 13.85
N SER A 205 -15.71 -17.19 12.97
CA SER A 205 -15.34 -17.97 11.78
C SER A 205 -14.15 -18.91 11.98
N ILE A 206 -13.60 -19.05 13.20
CA ILE A 206 -12.47 -19.94 13.46
C ILE A 206 -12.91 -21.41 13.44
N PRO A 207 -12.34 -22.27 12.58
CA PRO A 207 -12.74 -23.67 12.46
C PRO A 207 -12.51 -24.47 13.77
N GLY A 208 -13.59 -25.03 14.35
CA GLY A 208 -13.51 -25.82 15.58
C GLY A 208 -13.19 -25.01 16.84
N TRP A 209 -13.35 -23.71 16.80
CA TRP A 209 -13.29 -22.86 17.99
C TRP A 209 -14.52 -23.12 18.88
N ASP A 210 -14.28 -23.40 20.15
CA ASP A 210 -15.31 -23.66 21.17
C ASP A 210 -15.26 -22.66 22.34
N GLY A 211 -14.35 -21.68 22.23
CA GLY A 211 -14.19 -20.61 23.23
C GLY A 211 -15.12 -19.42 22.94
N GLU A 212 -15.30 -18.57 23.94
CA GLU A 212 -15.96 -17.28 23.73
C GLU A 212 -14.98 -16.30 23.07
N PRO A 213 -15.44 -15.50 22.08
CA PRO A 213 -14.64 -14.41 21.54
C PRO A 213 -14.21 -13.42 22.64
N PRO A 214 -13.04 -12.79 22.51
CA PRO A 214 -12.59 -11.84 23.51
C PRO A 214 -13.52 -10.62 23.58
N VAL A 215 -13.91 -10.24 24.79
CA VAL A 215 -14.69 -9.01 25.05
C VAL A 215 -13.87 -8.14 25.97
N ILE A 216 -13.67 -6.88 25.60
CA ILE A 216 -12.87 -5.93 26.34
C ILE A 216 -13.74 -4.70 26.68
N GLN A 217 -13.71 -4.31 27.96
CA GLN A 217 -14.28 -3.03 28.37
C GLN A 217 -13.23 -1.94 28.20
N THR A 218 -13.23 -1.30 27.03
CA THR A 218 -12.36 -0.16 26.71
C THR A 218 -13.18 1.10 26.47
N ASP A 219 -12.49 2.21 26.28
CA ASP A 219 -13.11 3.43 25.75
C ASP A 219 -13.80 3.11 24.42
N ARG A 220 -15.06 3.53 24.31
CA ARG A 220 -15.86 3.27 23.10
C ARG A 220 -15.34 4.00 21.87
N LEU A 221 -14.57 5.07 22.05
CA LEU A 221 -14.16 5.98 20.98
C LEU A 221 -12.72 5.76 20.52
N TRP A 222 -11.93 5.00 21.28
CA TRP A 222 -10.50 4.81 21.01
C TRP A 222 -10.10 3.35 21.12
N VAL A 223 -9.26 2.88 20.18
CA VAL A 223 -8.63 1.56 20.25
C VAL A 223 -7.54 1.57 21.32
N ASP A 224 -7.64 0.64 22.27
CA ASP A 224 -6.55 0.27 23.17
C ASP A 224 -5.85 -0.97 22.59
N TYR A 225 -4.84 -0.75 21.74
CA TYR A 225 -4.11 -1.84 21.10
C TYR A 225 -3.43 -2.79 22.08
N ALA A 226 -2.99 -2.30 23.24
CA ALA A 226 -2.37 -3.14 24.26
C ALA A 226 -3.37 -4.11 24.88
N ALA A 227 -4.53 -3.61 25.32
CA ALA A 227 -5.59 -4.43 25.90
C ALA A 227 -6.20 -5.39 24.87
N SER A 228 -6.55 -4.87 23.68
CA SER A 228 -7.10 -5.67 22.58
C SER A 228 -6.13 -6.76 22.15
N GLY A 229 -4.87 -6.40 21.92
CA GLY A 229 -3.83 -7.34 21.51
C GLY A 229 -3.60 -8.43 22.55
N TYR A 230 -3.54 -8.10 23.83
CA TYR A 230 -3.38 -9.12 24.90
C TYR A 230 -4.53 -10.12 24.89
N ALA A 231 -5.77 -9.66 24.83
CA ALA A 231 -6.94 -10.54 24.88
C ALA A 231 -7.04 -11.43 23.62
N ILE A 232 -6.86 -10.84 22.43
CA ILE A 232 -6.90 -11.56 21.15
C ILE A 232 -5.81 -12.62 21.11
N ARG A 233 -4.54 -12.25 21.36
CA ARG A 233 -3.41 -13.18 21.32
C ARG A 233 -3.50 -14.29 22.35
N SER A 234 -4.01 -14.00 23.55
CA SER A 234 -4.21 -15.03 24.58
C SER A 234 -5.21 -16.11 24.12
N ASN A 235 -6.26 -15.71 23.43
CA ASN A 235 -7.24 -16.66 22.87
C ASN A 235 -6.68 -17.42 21.67
N LEU A 236 -6.01 -16.72 20.74
CA LEU A 236 -5.37 -17.35 19.58
C LEU A 236 -4.25 -18.32 19.98
N ALA A 237 -3.49 -18.05 21.06
CA ALA A 237 -2.49 -18.98 21.58
C ALA A 237 -3.12 -20.29 22.09
N ARG A 238 -4.28 -20.21 22.77
CA ARG A 238 -5.05 -21.39 23.18
C ARG A 238 -5.53 -22.18 21.97
N TYR A 239 -6.00 -21.48 20.93
CA TYR A 239 -6.42 -22.12 19.69
C TYR A 239 -5.25 -22.79 18.96
N ALA A 240 -4.11 -22.13 18.81
CA ALA A 240 -2.92 -22.72 18.19
C ALA A 240 -2.44 -23.98 18.91
N ALA A 241 -2.50 -23.99 20.25
CA ALA A 241 -2.22 -25.19 21.04
C ALA A 241 -3.25 -26.32 20.80
N HIS A 242 -4.52 -25.99 20.51
CA HIS A 242 -5.53 -26.96 20.10
C HIS A 242 -5.26 -27.48 18.69
N VAL A 243 -4.94 -26.61 17.73
CA VAL A 243 -4.57 -26.96 16.33
C VAL A 243 -3.40 -27.96 16.33
N SER A 244 -2.35 -27.71 17.12
CA SER A 244 -1.17 -28.59 17.22
C SER A 244 -1.50 -30.02 17.69
N LYS A 245 -2.62 -30.21 18.39
CA LYS A 245 -3.10 -31.50 18.90
C LYS A 245 -4.20 -32.10 18.04
N THR A 246 -4.71 -31.40 17.06
CA THR A 246 -5.84 -31.82 16.21
C THR A 246 -5.35 -32.08 14.79
N PRO A 247 -5.14 -33.37 14.38
CA PRO A 247 -4.45 -33.70 13.13
C PRO A 247 -5.07 -33.07 11.89
N ASN A 248 -6.42 -33.02 11.83
CA ASN A 248 -7.12 -32.41 10.68
C ASN A 248 -6.87 -30.90 10.57
N LEU A 249 -6.88 -30.16 11.67
CA LEU A 249 -6.57 -28.72 11.67
C LEU A 249 -5.08 -28.48 11.36
N ARG A 250 -4.17 -29.26 11.95
CA ARG A 250 -2.74 -29.17 11.66
C ARG A 250 -2.47 -29.42 10.18
N SER A 251 -3.11 -30.41 9.57
CA SER A 251 -2.95 -30.67 8.13
C SER A 251 -3.39 -29.49 7.25
N ARG A 252 -4.39 -28.70 7.67
CA ARG A 252 -4.77 -27.47 6.96
C ARG A 252 -3.69 -26.39 7.05
N VAL A 253 -3.10 -26.19 8.23
CA VAL A 253 -1.96 -25.27 8.41
C VAL A 253 -0.76 -25.76 7.59
N ASP A 254 -0.45 -27.05 7.60
CA ASP A 254 0.65 -27.61 6.81
C ASP A 254 0.44 -27.41 5.30
N SER A 255 -0.79 -27.58 4.82
CA SER A 255 -1.13 -27.32 3.41
C SER A 255 -0.94 -25.84 3.05
N PHE A 256 -1.33 -24.92 3.94
CA PHE A 256 -1.10 -23.50 3.79
C PHE A 256 0.41 -23.18 3.71
N LEU A 257 1.22 -23.77 4.58
CA LEU A 257 2.67 -23.57 4.59
C LEU A 257 3.37 -24.15 3.35
N VAL A 258 2.83 -25.22 2.76
CA VAL A 258 3.31 -25.72 1.46
C VAL A 258 3.02 -24.73 0.34
N ALA A 259 1.85 -24.10 0.34
CA ALA A 259 1.48 -23.09 -0.64
C ALA A 259 2.18 -21.74 -0.40
N GLN A 260 2.49 -21.41 0.86
CA GLN A 260 3.09 -20.15 1.31
C GLN A 260 4.32 -20.42 2.21
N PRO A 261 5.42 -20.97 1.66
CA PRO A 261 6.55 -21.47 2.47
C PRO A 261 7.27 -20.37 3.26
N GLU A 262 7.18 -19.13 2.85
CA GLU A 262 7.75 -17.99 3.56
C GLU A 262 7.06 -17.69 4.88
N MET A 263 5.82 -18.15 5.09
CA MET A 263 5.09 -17.94 6.35
C MET A 263 5.71 -18.68 7.52
N HIS A 264 6.39 -19.79 7.28
CA HIS A 264 7.19 -20.45 8.32
C HIS A 264 8.37 -19.57 8.77
N ARG A 265 9.10 -18.98 7.83
CA ARG A 265 10.23 -18.08 8.14
C ARG A 265 9.75 -16.78 8.84
N TYR A 266 8.61 -16.25 8.43
CA TYR A 266 7.96 -15.15 9.15
C TYR A 266 7.59 -15.55 10.59
N ALA A 267 7.01 -16.73 10.78
CA ALA A 267 6.64 -17.24 12.10
C ALA A 267 7.87 -17.41 13.02
N GLU A 268 9.00 -17.90 12.50
CA GLU A 268 10.27 -17.95 13.23
C GLU A 268 10.78 -16.57 13.66
N PHE A 269 10.71 -15.57 12.75
CA PHE A 269 11.07 -14.20 13.07
C PHE A 269 10.21 -13.64 14.20
N ARG A 270 8.88 -13.76 14.09
CA ARG A 270 7.94 -13.27 15.10
C ARG A 270 8.14 -13.98 16.45
N ALA A 271 8.29 -15.30 16.44
CA ALA A 271 8.55 -16.08 17.66
C ALA A 271 9.82 -15.62 18.39
N LYS A 272 10.86 -15.22 17.65
CA LYS A 272 12.08 -14.62 18.22
C LYS A 272 11.81 -13.21 18.73
N ALA A 273 11.11 -12.39 17.96
CA ALA A 273 10.78 -11.02 18.34
C ALA A 273 9.93 -10.95 19.62
N ASP A 274 9.01 -11.90 19.82
CA ASP A 274 8.19 -12.01 21.02
C ASP A 274 9.02 -12.29 22.31
N VAL A 275 10.16 -12.96 22.14
CA VAL A 275 11.01 -13.35 23.29
C VAL A 275 12.13 -12.34 23.52
N TYR A 276 12.77 -11.89 22.45
CA TYR A 276 14.01 -11.10 22.50
C TYR A 276 13.82 -9.62 22.15
N GLY A 277 12.57 -9.22 21.87
CA GLY A 277 12.23 -7.88 21.41
C GLY A 277 12.46 -7.71 19.89
N ARG A 278 11.81 -6.69 19.32
CA ARG A 278 11.80 -6.46 17.86
C ARG A 278 13.15 -6.05 17.27
N ASN A 279 14.05 -5.45 18.07
CA ASN A 279 15.38 -5.05 17.59
C ASN A 279 16.26 -6.26 17.31
N TRP A 280 16.00 -6.92 16.17
CA TRP A 280 16.71 -8.12 15.76
C TRP A 280 18.22 -7.91 15.55
N ARG A 281 18.66 -6.68 15.32
CA ARG A 281 20.09 -6.33 15.21
C ARG A 281 20.83 -6.53 16.53
N ALA A 282 20.11 -6.50 17.65
CA ALA A 282 20.64 -6.81 18.97
C ALA A 282 20.62 -8.31 19.30
N TRP A 283 20.02 -9.14 18.47
CA TRP A 283 20.00 -10.59 18.69
C TRP A 283 21.40 -11.17 18.52
N SER A 284 21.95 -11.79 19.56
CA SER A 284 23.32 -12.32 19.58
C SER A 284 23.33 -13.86 19.55
N GLY A 285 24.20 -14.44 18.71
CA GLY A 285 24.44 -15.88 18.66
C GLY A 285 23.32 -16.70 18.03
N SER A 286 23.37 -18.02 18.22
CA SER A 286 22.31 -18.93 17.79
C SER A 286 21.14 -18.85 18.78
N ILE A 287 20.17 -17.98 18.48
CA ILE A 287 18.96 -17.83 19.29
C ILE A 287 18.01 -18.98 18.98
N ALA A 288 17.67 -19.76 20.01
CA ALA A 288 16.69 -20.84 19.89
C ALA A 288 15.29 -20.25 19.62
N THR A 289 14.59 -20.84 18.70
CA THR A 289 13.20 -20.50 18.41
C THR A 289 12.28 -21.37 19.26
N ASP A 290 11.27 -20.78 19.88
CA ASP A 290 10.23 -21.49 20.60
C ASP A 290 9.22 -22.13 19.61
N PRO A 291 9.14 -23.46 19.51
CA PRO A 291 8.25 -24.12 18.54
C PRO A 291 6.75 -23.82 18.77
N GLU A 292 6.33 -23.58 20.03
CA GLU A 292 4.93 -23.27 20.32
C GLU A 292 4.57 -21.87 19.80
N ARG A 293 5.50 -20.92 19.88
CA ARG A 293 5.32 -19.57 19.31
C ARG A 293 5.35 -19.59 17.78
N VAL A 294 6.22 -20.42 17.18
CA VAL A 294 6.21 -20.61 15.72
C VAL A 294 4.85 -21.15 15.28
N ALA A 295 4.37 -22.22 15.91
CA ALA A 295 3.07 -22.81 15.61
C ALA A 295 1.90 -21.82 15.81
N TYR A 296 2.02 -20.90 16.78
CA TYR A 296 1.08 -19.80 16.97
C TYR A 296 1.04 -18.89 15.74
N HIS A 297 2.17 -18.35 15.31
CA HIS A 297 2.22 -17.43 14.19
C HIS A 297 1.85 -18.10 12.85
N GLU A 298 2.24 -19.36 12.63
CA GLU A 298 1.77 -20.16 11.48
C GLU A 298 0.24 -20.29 11.46
N THR A 299 -0.35 -20.62 12.61
CA THR A 299 -1.80 -20.77 12.75
C THR A 299 -2.54 -19.47 12.48
N VAL A 300 -2.02 -18.37 13.01
CA VAL A 300 -2.62 -17.03 12.82
C VAL A 300 -2.56 -16.60 11.37
N GLN A 301 -1.43 -16.79 10.69
CA GLN A 301 -1.31 -16.43 9.28
C GLN A 301 -2.24 -17.28 8.40
N TRP A 302 -2.36 -18.58 8.71
CA TRP A 302 -3.34 -19.43 8.05
C TRP A 302 -4.78 -18.92 8.25
N LEU A 303 -5.18 -18.58 9.50
CA LEU A 303 -6.52 -18.07 9.79
C LEU A 303 -6.81 -16.79 9.02
N MET A 304 -5.94 -15.79 9.15
CA MET A 304 -6.14 -14.49 8.49
C MET A 304 -6.19 -14.61 6.97
N HIS A 305 -5.27 -15.39 6.39
CA HIS A 305 -5.27 -15.63 4.94
C HIS A 305 -6.57 -16.29 4.49
N THR A 306 -7.04 -17.31 5.22
CA THR A 306 -8.30 -18.01 4.91
C THR A 306 -9.49 -17.06 5.00
N GLN A 307 -9.61 -16.30 6.10
CA GLN A 307 -10.75 -15.41 6.32
C GLN A 307 -10.81 -14.26 5.31
N LEU A 308 -9.65 -13.69 4.93
CA LEU A 308 -9.60 -12.61 3.93
C LEU A 308 -9.86 -13.11 2.51
N THR A 309 -9.34 -14.29 2.15
CA THR A 309 -9.61 -14.87 0.82
C THR A 309 -11.06 -15.35 0.70
N GLU A 310 -11.66 -15.91 1.76
CA GLU A 310 -13.09 -16.25 1.81
C GLU A 310 -13.98 -15.00 1.74
N LEU A 311 -13.60 -13.90 2.43
CA LEU A 311 -14.30 -12.63 2.32
C LEU A 311 -14.23 -12.10 0.89
N SER A 312 -13.02 -12.03 0.30
CA SER A 312 -12.83 -11.57 -1.08
C SER A 312 -13.65 -12.37 -2.08
N SER A 313 -13.64 -13.71 -1.98
CA SER A 313 -14.44 -14.58 -2.84
C SER A 313 -15.94 -14.32 -2.68
N SER A 314 -16.43 -14.14 -1.44
CA SER A 314 -17.83 -13.81 -1.18
C SER A 314 -18.24 -12.44 -1.73
N LEU A 315 -17.30 -11.47 -1.76
CA LEU A 315 -17.55 -10.17 -2.38
C LEU A 315 -17.61 -10.29 -3.91
N ASP A 316 -16.67 -11.02 -4.52
CA ASP A 316 -16.63 -11.24 -5.96
C ASP A 316 -17.91 -11.92 -6.48
N GLU A 317 -18.43 -12.93 -5.77
CA GLU A 317 -19.72 -13.56 -6.09
C GLU A 317 -20.91 -12.58 -6.13
N ARG A 318 -20.80 -11.44 -5.44
CA ARG A 318 -21.81 -10.37 -5.39
C ARG A 318 -21.48 -9.20 -6.32
N GLY A 319 -20.40 -9.29 -7.11
CA GLY A 319 -19.91 -8.20 -7.96
C GLY A 319 -19.29 -7.04 -7.14
N GLN A 320 -18.81 -7.33 -5.94
CA GLN A 320 -18.11 -6.37 -5.10
C GLN A 320 -16.59 -6.65 -5.11
N PHE A 321 -15.80 -5.61 -4.86
CA PHE A 321 -14.34 -5.65 -4.86
C PHE A 321 -13.80 -5.23 -3.48
N LEU A 322 -12.99 -6.08 -2.85
CA LEU A 322 -12.25 -5.68 -1.66
C LEU A 322 -11.10 -4.76 -2.07
N TYR A 323 -11.14 -3.52 -1.59
CA TYR A 323 -10.08 -2.53 -1.81
C TYR A 323 -9.12 -2.54 -0.63
N LEU A 324 -7.89 -3.01 -0.90
CA LEU A 324 -6.79 -3.03 0.06
C LEU A 324 -5.73 -1.98 -0.30
N ASP A 325 -4.84 -1.70 0.63
CA ASP A 325 -3.83 -0.67 0.52
C ASP A 325 -2.44 -1.22 0.84
N LEU A 326 -1.47 -1.02 -0.07
CA LEU A 326 -0.09 -1.46 0.08
C LEU A 326 0.80 -0.29 0.47
N PRO A 327 1.32 -0.24 1.71
CA PRO A 327 2.29 0.78 2.14
C PRO A 327 3.56 0.77 1.32
N ILE A 328 4.18 1.96 1.15
CA ILE A 328 5.45 2.11 0.42
C ILE A 328 6.59 1.29 1.04
N GLY A 329 6.59 1.10 2.35
CA GLY A 329 7.64 0.39 3.09
C GLY A 329 7.12 -0.36 4.30
N CYS A 330 8.03 -0.77 5.16
CA CYS A 330 7.72 -1.42 6.43
C CYS A 330 8.66 -0.92 7.54
N HIS A 331 8.33 -1.25 8.77
CA HIS A 331 9.11 -0.87 9.96
C HIS A 331 10.57 -1.34 9.85
N PRO A 332 11.58 -0.54 10.29
CA PRO A 332 13.00 -0.90 10.20
C PRO A 332 13.37 -2.19 10.93
N ASP A 333 12.66 -2.54 11.99
CA ASP A 333 12.83 -3.80 12.71
C ASP A 333 11.92 -4.92 12.17
N GLY A 334 11.22 -4.68 11.04
CA GLY A 334 10.27 -5.61 10.47
C GLY A 334 10.90 -6.82 9.79
N TYR A 335 10.03 -7.81 9.49
CA TYR A 335 10.41 -9.06 8.85
C TYR A 335 11.05 -8.87 7.49
N ASP A 336 10.49 -7.97 6.66
CA ASP A 336 10.97 -7.74 5.28
C ASP A 336 12.43 -7.28 5.27
N ILE A 337 12.84 -6.51 6.30
CA ILE A 337 14.22 -6.03 6.46
C ILE A 337 15.11 -7.12 7.07
N TRP A 338 14.59 -7.87 8.05
CA TRP A 338 15.32 -8.97 8.67
C TRP A 338 15.62 -10.11 7.69
N ASP A 339 14.69 -10.37 6.78
CA ASP A 339 14.78 -11.44 5.78
C ASP A 339 15.88 -11.18 4.74
N SER A 340 16.12 -9.92 4.38
CA SER A 340 17.10 -9.52 3.36
C SER A 340 17.70 -8.13 3.70
N PRO A 341 18.46 -8.01 4.81
CA PRO A 341 18.95 -6.72 5.29
C PRO A 341 19.93 -6.02 4.33
N GLU A 342 20.63 -6.80 3.50
CA GLU A 342 21.55 -6.29 2.49
C GLU A 342 20.87 -5.49 1.38
N LEU A 343 19.57 -5.69 1.19
CA LEU A 343 18.79 -4.94 0.17
C LEU A 343 18.47 -3.51 0.58
N PHE A 344 18.78 -3.11 1.81
CA PHE A 344 18.39 -1.81 2.35
C PHE A 344 19.59 -0.93 2.72
N ALA A 345 19.49 0.34 2.37
CA ALA A 345 20.52 1.34 2.61
C ALA A 345 20.49 1.88 4.04
N ALA A 346 21.59 2.52 4.45
CA ALA A 346 21.64 3.32 5.68
C ALA A 346 20.93 4.68 5.49
N ALA A 347 19.70 4.63 4.99
CA ALA A 347 18.83 5.78 4.73
C ALA A 347 17.38 5.37 4.92
N SER A 348 16.52 6.34 5.22
CA SER A 348 15.07 6.17 5.25
C SER A 348 14.41 6.83 4.04
N LEU A 349 13.19 6.36 3.72
CA LEU A 349 12.29 7.00 2.78
C LEU A 349 11.67 8.25 3.42
N GLY A 350 11.35 9.23 2.59
CA GLY A 350 10.72 10.47 3.03
C GLY A 350 10.21 11.29 1.87
N ALA A 351 9.98 12.58 2.13
CA ALA A 351 9.59 13.56 1.13
C ALA A 351 10.42 14.84 1.27
N PRO A 352 10.72 15.53 0.15
CA PRO A 352 11.37 16.83 0.20
C PRO A 352 10.44 17.89 0.83
N PRO A 353 10.99 19.08 1.17
CA PRO A 353 10.17 20.21 1.59
C PRO A 353 9.03 20.54 0.64
N ASP A 354 7.85 20.76 1.19
CA ASP A 354 6.64 21.16 0.46
C ASP A 354 5.90 22.31 1.16
N THR A 355 4.71 22.64 0.68
CA THR A 355 3.91 23.75 1.22
C THR A 355 3.43 23.50 2.65
N LEU A 356 3.20 22.27 3.05
CA LEU A 356 2.74 21.89 4.39
C LEU A 356 3.92 21.57 5.30
N PHE A 357 4.88 20.80 4.80
CA PHE A 357 6.08 20.36 5.54
C PHE A 357 7.34 21.04 5.02
N VAL A 358 7.55 22.29 5.46
CA VAL A 358 8.71 23.13 5.05
C VAL A 358 10.06 22.46 5.39
N GLY A 359 10.09 21.59 6.41
CA GLY A 359 11.26 20.80 6.79
C GLY A 359 11.44 19.51 6.02
N GLY A 360 10.55 19.19 5.09
CA GLY A 360 10.45 17.85 4.50
C GLY A 360 9.97 16.81 5.52
N GLN A 361 9.93 15.56 5.11
CA GLN A 361 9.48 14.44 5.95
C GLN A 361 10.49 13.30 5.90
N ASP A 362 10.80 12.72 7.06
CA ASP A 362 11.47 11.43 7.20
C ASP A 362 10.45 10.43 7.74
N TRP A 363 10.08 9.43 6.93
CA TRP A 363 9.08 8.43 7.31
C TRP A 363 9.66 7.29 8.15
N GLY A 364 10.98 7.25 8.35
CA GLY A 364 11.66 6.21 9.13
C GLY A 364 11.63 4.82 8.49
N LEU A 365 11.15 4.68 7.25
CA LEU A 365 11.06 3.42 6.53
C LEU A 365 12.35 3.16 5.76
N PRO A 366 12.99 1.98 5.88
CA PRO A 366 14.26 1.68 5.20
C PRO A 366 14.17 1.80 3.68
N ALA A 367 15.15 2.44 3.09
CA ALA A 367 15.22 2.69 1.66
C ALA A 367 15.82 1.48 0.90
N PRO A 368 15.11 0.86 -0.10
CA PRO A 368 15.61 -0.29 -0.84
C PRO A 368 16.66 0.12 -1.86
N ILE A 369 17.79 -0.59 -1.92
CA ILE A 369 18.89 -0.36 -2.86
C ILE A 369 18.51 -0.90 -4.25
N PRO A 370 18.27 -0.04 -5.28
CA PRO A 370 17.73 -0.48 -6.56
C PRO A 370 18.60 -1.52 -7.28
N ARG A 371 19.92 -1.36 -7.23
CA ARG A 371 20.86 -2.30 -7.85
C ARG A 371 20.76 -3.71 -7.27
N LEU A 372 20.64 -3.83 -5.95
CA LEU A 372 20.55 -5.11 -5.26
C LEU A 372 19.15 -5.72 -5.42
N ALA A 373 18.10 -4.91 -5.40
CA ALA A 373 16.74 -5.36 -5.70
C ALA A 373 16.61 -5.92 -7.14
N ARG A 374 17.27 -5.30 -8.15
CA ARG A 374 17.33 -5.82 -9.51
C ARG A 374 18.06 -7.18 -9.59
N ALA A 375 19.17 -7.31 -8.88
CA ALA A 375 19.96 -8.55 -8.87
C ALA A 375 19.18 -9.74 -8.26
N ASP A 376 18.28 -9.47 -7.34
CA ASP A 376 17.37 -10.43 -6.70
C ASP A 376 16.01 -10.57 -7.46
N GLY A 377 15.83 -9.89 -8.59
CA GLY A 377 14.60 -9.89 -9.37
C GLY A 377 13.43 -9.25 -8.63
N HIS A 378 13.68 -8.23 -7.81
CA HIS A 378 12.69 -7.48 -7.01
C HIS A 378 11.82 -8.36 -6.11
N LEU A 379 12.37 -9.46 -5.58
CA LEU A 379 11.60 -10.50 -4.89
C LEU A 379 10.78 -9.94 -3.71
N ASN A 380 11.34 -8.99 -2.95
CA ASN A 380 10.62 -8.37 -1.83
C ASN A 380 9.36 -7.62 -2.31
N PHE A 381 9.46 -6.82 -3.37
CA PHE A 381 8.34 -6.06 -3.94
C PHE A 381 7.29 -6.99 -4.58
N ARG A 382 7.74 -7.98 -5.36
CA ARG A 382 6.86 -8.99 -5.96
C ARG A 382 6.02 -9.71 -4.90
N LYS A 383 6.65 -10.19 -3.84
CA LYS A 383 5.97 -10.87 -2.73
C LYS A 383 4.99 -9.96 -1.98
N ALA A 384 5.34 -8.68 -1.80
CA ALA A 384 4.45 -7.72 -1.12
C ALA A 384 3.17 -7.47 -1.94
N ILE A 385 3.29 -7.28 -3.25
CA ILE A 385 2.14 -7.12 -4.15
C ILE A 385 1.30 -8.40 -4.22
N SER A 386 1.95 -9.55 -4.46
CA SER A 386 1.27 -10.84 -4.57
C SER A 386 0.49 -11.19 -3.30
N HIS A 387 1.07 -10.90 -2.10
CA HIS A 387 0.41 -11.12 -0.83
C HIS A 387 -0.90 -10.33 -0.69
N GLN A 388 -0.90 -9.04 -1.07
CA GLN A 388 -2.09 -8.21 -1.02
C GLN A 388 -3.14 -8.64 -2.05
N LEU A 389 -2.70 -8.90 -3.27
CA LEU A 389 -3.56 -9.31 -4.37
C LEU A 389 -4.18 -10.71 -4.17
N ALA A 390 -3.67 -11.52 -3.25
CA ALA A 390 -4.32 -12.77 -2.87
C ALA A 390 -5.72 -12.57 -2.25
N ALA A 391 -6.02 -11.36 -1.76
CA ALA A 391 -7.30 -11.01 -1.17
C ALA A 391 -7.95 -9.76 -1.79
N ALA A 392 -7.19 -8.90 -2.47
CA ALA A 392 -7.72 -7.67 -3.05
C ALA A 392 -8.37 -7.91 -4.41
N GLY A 393 -9.57 -7.37 -4.63
CA GLY A 393 -10.15 -7.16 -5.96
C GLY A 393 -9.71 -5.84 -6.60
N LEU A 394 -9.27 -4.90 -5.76
CA LEU A 394 -8.68 -3.62 -6.14
C LEU A 394 -7.57 -3.26 -5.15
N LEU A 395 -6.35 -2.99 -5.60
CA LEU A 395 -5.20 -2.69 -4.75
C LEU A 395 -4.72 -1.25 -4.95
N ARG A 396 -4.71 -0.45 -3.89
CA ARG A 396 -4.01 0.84 -3.87
C ARG A 396 -2.52 0.61 -3.58
N ILE A 397 -1.67 1.24 -4.36
CA ILE A 397 -0.23 1.33 -4.09
C ILE A 397 0.02 2.74 -3.54
N ASP A 398 0.40 2.79 -2.27
CA ASP A 398 0.75 4.00 -1.56
C ASP A 398 1.99 4.64 -2.18
N HIS A 399 1.95 5.98 -2.40
CA HIS A 399 3.03 6.76 -2.99
C HIS A 399 3.59 6.10 -4.27
N VAL A 400 2.75 5.92 -5.32
CA VAL A 400 3.14 5.19 -6.54
C VAL A 400 4.36 5.79 -7.25
N MET A 401 4.71 7.06 -7.00
CA MET A 401 5.96 7.67 -7.46
C MET A 401 7.19 6.89 -6.99
N GLY A 402 7.05 6.12 -5.90
CA GLY A 402 8.08 5.24 -5.36
C GLY A 402 8.58 4.16 -6.31
N ILE A 403 7.80 3.76 -7.33
CA ILE A 403 8.27 2.83 -8.38
C ILE A 403 9.21 3.49 -9.40
N HIS A 404 9.28 4.82 -9.42
CA HIS A 404 10.15 5.60 -10.31
C HIS A 404 11.30 6.26 -9.54
N ARG A 405 10.99 6.92 -8.42
CA ARG A 405 11.98 7.56 -7.56
C ARG A 405 11.46 7.68 -6.13
N THR A 406 12.37 7.59 -5.17
CA THR A 406 12.10 7.83 -3.75
C THR A 406 13.05 8.89 -3.19
N TRP A 407 12.55 9.72 -2.27
CA TRP A 407 13.38 10.65 -1.52
C TRP A 407 14.09 9.90 -0.40
N TRP A 408 15.43 9.93 -0.38
CA TRP A 408 16.24 9.26 0.63
C TRP A 408 16.80 10.26 1.62
N VAL A 409 16.57 10.00 2.89
CA VAL A 409 17.16 10.75 4.01
C VAL A 409 18.25 9.89 4.65
N PRO A 410 19.54 10.23 4.49
CA PRO A 410 20.62 9.47 5.13
C PRO A 410 20.47 9.46 6.64
N HIS A 411 20.76 8.35 7.30
CA HIS A 411 20.62 8.24 8.76
C HIS A 411 21.37 9.36 9.49
N GLY A 412 20.68 10.07 10.36
CA GLY A 412 21.21 11.20 11.13
C GLY A 412 21.22 12.55 10.39
N ALA A 413 20.76 12.60 9.13
CA ALA A 413 20.56 13.84 8.40
C ALA A 413 19.13 14.38 8.61
N SER A 414 18.91 15.65 8.29
CA SER A 414 17.57 16.23 8.20
C SER A 414 16.89 15.80 6.88
N ALA A 415 15.56 15.75 6.85
CA ALA A 415 14.81 15.47 5.62
C ALA A 415 15.11 16.46 4.48
N THR A 416 15.51 17.70 4.80
CA THR A 416 15.97 18.71 3.81
C THR A 416 17.29 18.35 3.13
N GLN A 417 18.06 17.41 3.71
CA GLN A 417 19.39 16.99 3.23
C GLN A 417 19.34 15.69 2.42
N GLY A 418 18.15 15.33 1.95
CA GLY A 418 17.95 14.15 1.12
C GLY A 418 18.22 14.39 -0.36
N ALA A 419 18.08 13.33 -1.14
CA ALA A 419 18.03 13.37 -2.60
C ALA A 419 17.16 12.25 -3.16
N TYR A 420 16.64 12.45 -4.37
CA TYR A 420 15.92 11.40 -5.07
C TYR A 420 16.86 10.32 -5.60
N VAL A 421 16.51 9.07 -5.33
CA VAL A 421 17.13 7.88 -5.92
C VAL A 421 16.14 7.26 -6.91
N ARG A 422 16.58 7.02 -8.15
CA ARG A 422 15.75 6.39 -9.20
C ARG A 422 15.64 4.89 -9.00
N HIS A 423 14.46 4.37 -9.35
CA HIS A 423 14.17 2.95 -9.47
C HIS A 423 13.95 2.58 -10.96
N PRO A 424 14.08 1.31 -11.34
CA PRO A 424 13.84 0.84 -12.70
C PRO A 424 12.34 0.76 -12.99
N THR A 425 11.76 1.88 -13.37
CA THR A 425 10.31 2.11 -13.52
C THR A 425 9.61 1.06 -14.38
N GLU A 426 10.22 0.68 -15.51
CA GLU A 426 9.69 -0.32 -16.42
C GLU A 426 9.55 -1.70 -15.76
N GLU A 427 10.57 -2.13 -15.01
CA GLU A 427 10.56 -3.41 -14.28
C GLU A 427 9.47 -3.42 -13.20
N MET A 428 9.26 -2.27 -12.53
CA MET A 428 8.25 -2.13 -11.48
C MET A 428 6.84 -2.17 -12.06
N PHE A 429 6.57 -1.50 -13.19
CA PHE A 429 5.30 -1.62 -13.90
C PHE A 429 5.05 -3.04 -14.41
N ALA A 430 6.08 -3.71 -14.93
CA ALA A 430 5.96 -5.10 -15.37
C ALA A 430 5.51 -6.03 -14.22
N ILE A 431 6.09 -5.87 -13.03
CA ILE A 431 5.67 -6.62 -11.84
C ILE A 431 4.19 -6.34 -11.51
N ILE A 432 3.80 -5.08 -11.48
CA ILE A 432 2.40 -4.69 -11.19
C ILE A 432 1.45 -5.33 -12.20
N CYS A 433 1.75 -5.26 -13.49
CA CYS A 433 0.91 -5.85 -14.54
C CYS A 433 0.84 -7.38 -14.44
N ILE A 434 1.96 -8.07 -14.16
CA ILE A 434 1.98 -9.52 -13.98
C ILE A 434 1.07 -9.93 -12.82
N GLU A 435 1.28 -9.34 -11.65
CA GLU A 435 0.57 -9.74 -10.44
C GLU A 435 -0.92 -9.35 -10.51
N SER A 436 -1.24 -8.19 -11.08
CA SER A 436 -2.62 -7.72 -11.31
C SER A 436 -3.41 -8.70 -12.19
N VAL A 437 -2.84 -9.13 -13.34
CA VAL A 437 -3.51 -10.06 -14.25
C VAL A 437 -3.61 -11.46 -13.65
N ARG A 438 -2.60 -11.93 -12.92
CA ARG A 438 -2.63 -13.22 -12.19
C ARG A 438 -3.74 -13.28 -11.15
N ALA A 439 -3.94 -12.18 -10.45
CA ALA A 439 -4.97 -12.07 -9.41
C ALA A 439 -6.35 -11.65 -9.96
N ALA A 440 -6.45 -11.28 -11.23
CA ALA A 440 -7.63 -10.68 -11.83
C ALA A 440 -8.12 -9.42 -11.07
N ALA A 441 -7.20 -8.64 -10.50
CA ALA A 441 -7.48 -7.48 -9.64
C ALA A 441 -6.94 -6.18 -10.24
N GLY A 442 -7.75 -5.12 -10.17
CA GLY A 442 -7.36 -3.77 -10.60
C GLY A 442 -6.32 -3.13 -9.66
N VAL A 443 -5.61 -2.13 -10.17
CA VAL A 443 -4.61 -1.40 -9.37
C VAL A 443 -4.86 0.10 -9.44
N VAL A 444 -4.78 0.75 -8.26
CA VAL A 444 -4.84 2.21 -8.08
C VAL A 444 -3.46 2.70 -7.64
N GLY A 445 -2.88 3.62 -8.37
CA GLY A 445 -1.65 4.29 -7.94
C GLY A 445 -1.96 5.60 -7.23
N GLU A 446 -1.57 5.74 -5.97
CA GLU A 446 -1.66 7.04 -5.30
C GLU A 446 -0.61 7.98 -5.90
N ASN A 447 -1.07 8.91 -6.73
CA ASN A 447 -0.27 9.86 -7.49
C ASN A 447 -0.55 11.31 -7.07
N LEU A 448 -0.62 11.55 -5.75
CA LEU A 448 -0.82 12.89 -5.18
C LEU A 448 0.52 13.64 -5.00
N GLY A 449 0.49 14.96 -5.07
CA GLY A 449 1.69 15.80 -4.92
C GLY A 449 2.49 16.01 -6.21
N THR A 450 3.83 16.00 -6.13
CA THR A 450 4.72 16.26 -7.28
C THR A 450 4.95 14.98 -8.09
N VAL A 451 4.07 14.72 -9.05
CA VAL A 451 4.08 13.50 -9.88
C VAL A 451 4.98 13.64 -11.08
N PRO A 452 5.99 12.76 -11.27
CA PRO A 452 6.82 12.72 -12.47
C PRO A 452 6.00 12.40 -13.74
N PRO A 453 6.38 12.97 -14.92
CA PRO A 453 5.74 12.64 -16.19
C PRO A 453 5.75 11.13 -16.49
N GLU A 454 6.83 10.43 -16.16
CA GLU A 454 6.99 8.99 -16.36
C GLU A 454 5.92 8.18 -15.63
N ILE A 455 5.53 8.63 -14.43
CA ILE A 455 4.45 7.98 -13.67
C ILE A 455 3.10 8.26 -14.32
N ARG A 456 2.81 9.51 -14.72
CA ARG A 456 1.54 9.83 -15.38
C ARG A 456 1.36 9.03 -16.67
N THR A 457 2.39 8.98 -17.50
CA THR A 457 2.40 8.20 -18.73
C THR A 457 2.24 6.71 -18.44
N GLY A 458 3.00 6.18 -17.48
CA GLY A 458 2.93 4.75 -17.14
C GLY A 458 1.59 4.33 -16.56
N LEU A 459 0.93 5.15 -15.74
CA LEU A 459 -0.43 4.86 -15.26
C LEU A 459 -1.42 4.69 -16.43
N ASP A 460 -1.37 5.61 -17.41
CA ASP A 460 -2.23 5.57 -18.59
C ASP A 460 -1.89 4.37 -19.51
N GLU A 461 -0.60 4.15 -19.81
CA GLU A 461 -0.12 3.07 -20.70
C GLU A 461 -0.45 1.69 -20.14
N HIS A 462 -0.24 1.49 -18.83
CA HIS A 462 -0.44 0.22 -18.17
C HIS A 462 -1.84 0.03 -17.57
N ALA A 463 -2.77 0.97 -17.82
CA ALA A 463 -4.16 0.94 -17.36
C ALA A 463 -4.34 0.89 -15.83
N LEU A 464 -3.44 1.53 -15.09
CA LEU A 464 -3.61 1.76 -13.67
C LEU A 464 -4.50 2.99 -13.45
N VAL A 465 -5.32 2.94 -12.41
CA VAL A 465 -6.18 4.07 -12.00
C VAL A 465 -5.34 5.05 -11.17
N GLY A 466 -5.40 6.35 -11.48
CA GLY A 466 -4.84 7.41 -10.65
C GLY A 466 -5.78 7.81 -9.51
N MET A 467 -5.35 8.72 -8.63
CA MET A 467 -6.20 9.30 -7.59
C MET A 467 -6.39 10.80 -7.81
N ALA A 468 -7.62 11.28 -7.58
CA ALA A 468 -7.96 12.69 -7.60
C ALA A 468 -8.70 13.07 -6.30
N MET A 469 -8.12 14.02 -5.56
CA MET A 469 -8.77 14.60 -4.37
C MET A 469 -9.60 15.81 -4.79
N VAL A 470 -10.90 15.81 -4.46
CA VAL A 470 -11.85 16.80 -4.99
C VAL A 470 -12.58 17.59 -3.90
N ASN A 471 -11.96 17.76 -2.76
CA ASN A 471 -12.53 18.48 -1.63
C ASN A 471 -13.01 19.93 -1.96
N GLU A 472 -12.56 20.51 -3.07
CA GLU A 472 -12.97 21.84 -3.52
C GLU A 472 -13.77 21.81 -4.83
N ALA A 473 -13.96 20.65 -5.45
CA ALA A 473 -14.68 20.46 -6.72
C ALA A 473 -14.19 21.39 -7.85
N GLU A 474 -12.92 21.77 -7.84
CA GLU A 474 -12.36 22.74 -8.82
C GLU A 474 -12.01 22.11 -10.17
N GLN A 475 -11.66 20.84 -10.18
CA GLN A 475 -11.25 20.11 -11.38
C GLN A 475 -12.12 18.87 -11.58
N GLU A 476 -12.53 18.63 -12.81
CA GLU A 476 -13.18 17.37 -13.17
C GLU A 476 -12.13 16.25 -13.20
N PRO A 477 -12.37 15.13 -12.49
CA PRO A 477 -11.49 13.97 -12.54
C PRO A 477 -11.57 13.30 -13.91
N LYS A 478 -10.50 12.60 -14.29
CA LYS A 478 -10.44 11.85 -15.54
C LYS A 478 -11.19 10.53 -15.43
N PRO A 479 -11.63 9.92 -16.54
CA PRO A 479 -12.20 8.57 -16.56
C PRO A 479 -11.27 7.47 -16.03
N THR A 480 -9.98 7.78 -15.90
CA THR A 480 -8.94 6.89 -15.35
C THR A 480 -8.61 7.18 -13.90
N ASP A 481 -9.38 8.02 -13.21
CA ASP A 481 -9.13 8.37 -11.82
C ASP A 481 -10.10 7.64 -10.87
N LEU A 482 -9.62 7.38 -9.66
CA LEU A 482 -10.43 7.18 -8.47
C LEU A 482 -10.58 8.55 -7.80
N VAL A 483 -11.80 9.03 -7.65
CA VAL A 483 -12.09 10.31 -7.00
C VAL A 483 -12.45 10.09 -5.54
N ALA A 484 -11.86 10.90 -4.65
CA ALA A 484 -12.15 10.89 -3.22
C ALA A 484 -12.24 12.30 -2.65
N LEU A 485 -13.07 12.49 -1.61
CA LEU A 485 -13.22 13.76 -0.91
C LEU A 485 -12.11 13.96 0.12
N SER A 486 -11.86 12.93 0.90
CA SER A 486 -10.80 12.89 1.92
C SER A 486 -10.06 11.57 1.90
N SER A 487 -8.88 11.53 2.52
CA SER A 487 -8.11 10.32 2.80
C SER A 487 -7.82 10.22 4.30
N HIS A 488 -7.15 9.15 4.72
CA HIS A 488 -6.70 8.98 6.10
C HIS A 488 -5.66 10.03 6.55
N ASP A 489 -4.96 10.68 5.61
CA ASP A 489 -3.95 11.72 5.88
C ASP A 489 -4.51 13.14 5.83
N THR A 490 -5.72 13.31 5.30
CA THR A 490 -6.40 14.59 5.24
C THR A 490 -7.49 14.66 6.32
N PRO A 491 -7.91 15.86 6.75
CA PRO A 491 -9.07 15.97 7.63
C PRO A 491 -10.32 15.44 6.91
N ALA A 492 -11.17 14.70 7.62
CA ALA A 492 -12.50 14.40 7.14
C ALA A 492 -13.30 15.70 6.96
N PHE A 493 -14.35 15.67 6.16
CA PHE A 493 -15.10 16.87 5.74
C PHE A 493 -15.51 17.76 6.93
N ALA A 494 -16.01 17.18 8.02
CA ALA A 494 -16.44 17.97 9.19
C ALA A 494 -15.28 18.68 9.88
N ALA A 495 -14.12 18.01 10.03
CA ALA A 495 -12.92 18.62 10.57
C ALA A 495 -12.39 19.74 9.66
N TRP A 496 -12.36 19.48 8.35
CA TRP A 496 -11.98 20.46 7.33
C TRP A 496 -12.90 21.69 7.35
N TRP A 497 -14.22 21.46 7.39
CA TRP A 497 -15.21 22.54 7.44
C TRP A 497 -15.04 23.45 8.65
N LYS A 498 -14.73 22.89 9.80
CA LYS A 498 -14.52 23.62 11.04
C LYS A 498 -13.12 24.22 11.20
N GLY A 499 -12.17 23.85 10.35
CA GLY A 499 -10.77 24.28 10.45
C GLY A 499 -9.99 23.62 11.60
N LEU A 500 -10.44 22.44 12.07
CA LEU A 500 -9.79 21.74 13.19
C LEU A 500 -8.39 21.25 12.84
N ASP A 501 -8.13 21.00 11.57
CA ASP A 501 -6.80 20.69 11.05
C ASP A 501 -5.82 21.87 11.15
N ILE A 502 -6.32 23.11 11.00
CA ILE A 502 -5.52 24.33 11.16
C ILE A 502 -5.20 24.53 12.64
N ASP A 503 -6.18 24.25 13.52
CA ASP A 503 -5.98 24.33 14.97
C ASP A 503 -4.93 23.30 15.44
N ASP A 504 -4.99 22.06 14.93
CA ASP A 504 -4.00 21.02 15.19
C ASP A 504 -2.57 21.45 14.79
N LEU A 505 -2.42 22.00 13.59
CA LEU A 505 -1.11 22.43 13.08
C LEU A 505 -0.55 23.65 13.83
N LEU A 506 -1.42 24.53 14.30
CA LEU A 506 -1.04 25.64 15.16
C LEU A 506 -0.58 25.13 16.55
N GLU A 507 -1.34 24.21 17.15
CA GLU A 507 -1.00 23.61 18.45
C GLU A 507 0.33 22.85 18.40
N LEU A 508 0.59 22.15 17.28
CA LEU A 508 1.83 21.42 17.04
C LEU A 508 3.01 22.35 16.69
N GLY A 509 2.79 23.66 16.51
CA GLY A 509 3.81 24.62 16.14
C GLY A 509 4.31 24.49 14.69
N VAL A 510 3.57 23.77 13.84
CA VAL A 510 3.81 23.69 12.39
C VAL A 510 3.39 25.00 11.72
N PHE A 511 2.27 25.56 12.15
CA PHE A 511 1.82 26.91 11.80
C PHE A 511 2.11 27.88 12.96
N ASP A 512 2.44 29.12 12.61
CA ASP A 512 2.35 30.23 13.51
C ASP A 512 0.96 30.90 13.42
N GLU A 513 0.68 31.86 14.29
CA GLU A 513 -0.61 32.56 14.34
C GLU A 513 -0.96 33.29 13.03
N GLU A 514 0.03 33.86 12.35
CA GLU A 514 -0.16 34.59 11.08
C GLU A 514 -0.57 33.63 9.97
N ARG A 515 0.12 32.51 9.86
CA ARG A 515 -0.21 31.46 8.89
C ARG A 515 -1.57 30.83 9.19
N ALA A 516 -1.86 30.46 10.45
CA ALA A 516 -3.14 29.90 10.84
C ALA A 516 -4.30 30.86 10.53
N HIS A 517 -4.11 32.17 10.72
CA HIS A 517 -5.10 33.18 10.35
C HIS A 517 -5.34 33.22 8.84
N SER A 518 -4.27 33.19 8.04
CA SER A 518 -4.35 33.16 6.57
C SER A 518 -5.05 31.90 6.06
N GLU A 519 -4.70 30.74 6.60
CA GLU A 519 -5.30 29.43 6.21
C GLU A 519 -6.80 29.38 6.56
N ARG A 520 -7.21 29.95 7.72
CA ARG A 520 -8.64 30.06 8.08
C ARG A 520 -9.40 31.00 7.12
N ALA A 521 -8.79 32.10 6.70
CA ALA A 521 -9.40 33.02 5.74
C ALA A 521 -9.57 32.36 4.36
N GLU A 522 -8.55 31.63 3.91
CA GLU A 522 -8.61 30.85 2.65
C GLU A 522 -9.68 29.74 2.74
N ARG A 523 -9.75 29.02 3.88
CA ARG A 523 -10.75 27.99 4.13
C ARG A 523 -12.18 28.56 4.07
N ALA A 524 -12.40 29.71 4.69
CA ALA A 524 -13.70 30.39 4.64
C ALA A 524 -14.09 30.77 3.21
N HIS A 525 -13.12 31.20 2.38
CA HIS A 525 -13.35 31.48 0.97
C HIS A 525 -13.71 30.22 0.17
N LYS A 526 -12.99 29.11 0.39
CA LYS A 526 -13.27 27.81 -0.24
C LYS A 526 -14.67 27.30 0.12
N ILE A 527 -15.04 27.38 1.39
CA ILE A 527 -16.40 27.03 1.86
C ILE A 527 -17.45 27.89 1.17
N GLY A 528 -17.24 29.20 1.08
CA GLY A 528 -18.17 30.11 0.40
C GLY A 528 -18.37 29.76 -1.08
N ARG A 529 -17.30 29.38 -1.79
CA ARG A 529 -17.40 28.92 -3.17
C ARG A 529 -18.22 27.63 -3.33
N LEU A 530 -18.01 26.66 -2.43
CA LEU A 530 -18.80 25.42 -2.42
C LEU A 530 -20.28 25.70 -2.16
N GLN A 531 -20.58 26.55 -1.17
CA GLN A 531 -21.96 26.96 -0.83
C GLN A 531 -22.63 27.68 -2.02
N GLU A 532 -21.93 28.58 -2.69
CA GLU A 532 -22.42 29.26 -3.91
C GLU A 532 -22.65 28.28 -5.04
N ARG A 533 -21.68 27.37 -5.30
CA ARG A 533 -21.76 26.38 -6.38
C ARG A 533 -22.97 25.43 -6.21
N PHE A 534 -23.20 24.96 -5.00
CA PHE A 534 -24.24 23.96 -4.72
C PHE A 534 -25.55 24.54 -4.17
N GLY A 535 -25.60 25.82 -3.88
CA GLY A 535 -26.80 26.46 -3.32
C GLY A 535 -27.14 25.99 -1.91
N THR A 536 -26.12 25.68 -1.09
CA THR A 536 -26.27 25.11 0.25
C THR A 536 -25.78 26.10 1.32
N GLU A 537 -26.28 25.98 2.56
CA GLU A 537 -25.86 26.81 3.68
C GLU A 537 -25.26 25.97 4.84
N HIS A 538 -25.67 24.70 4.94
CA HIS A 538 -25.28 23.84 6.06
C HIS A 538 -24.20 22.81 5.63
N PRO A 539 -23.26 22.44 6.53
CA PRO A 539 -22.16 21.54 6.19
C PRO A 539 -22.64 20.16 5.69
N VAL A 540 -23.70 19.59 6.27
CA VAL A 540 -24.24 18.30 5.85
C VAL A 540 -24.79 18.38 4.42
N GLU A 541 -25.57 19.43 4.11
CA GLU A 541 -26.11 19.65 2.76
C GLU A 541 -24.98 19.85 1.73
N THR A 542 -23.95 20.61 2.10
CA THR A 542 -22.79 20.84 1.21
C THR A 542 -22.00 19.55 0.99
N ARG A 543 -21.80 18.74 2.03
CA ARG A 543 -21.18 17.41 1.91
C ARG A 543 -21.99 16.52 0.96
N ASP A 544 -23.30 16.41 1.16
CA ASP A 544 -24.18 15.56 0.35
C ASP A 544 -24.17 16.02 -1.12
N ALA A 545 -24.24 17.33 -1.37
CA ALA A 545 -24.16 17.89 -2.71
C ALA A 545 -22.80 17.62 -3.39
N LEU A 546 -21.70 17.70 -2.63
CA LEU A 546 -20.36 17.41 -3.12
C LEU A 546 -20.19 15.92 -3.43
N MET A 547 -20.68 15.03 -2.56
CA MET A 547 -20.68 13.59 -2.80
C MET A 547 -21.55 13.23 -4.02
N ASN A 548 -22.70 13.86 -4.17
CA ASN A 548 -23.55 13.68 -5.34
C ASN A 548 -22.86 14.16 -6.64
N TRP A 549 -22.16 15.30 -6.58
CA TRP A 549 -21.35 15.73 -7.72
C TRP A 549 -20.26 14.71 -8.05
N MET A 550 -19.53 14.18 -7.06
CA MET A 550 -18.54 13.11 -7.28
C MET A 550 -19.16 11.88 -7.96
N ALA A 551 -20.36 11.49 -7.54
CA ALA A 551 -21.07 10.36 -8.12
C ALA A 551 -21.44 10.57 -9.60
N HIS A 552 -21.53 11.81 -10.07
CA HIS A 552 -21.83 12.16 -11.47
C HIS A 552 -20.59 12.44 -12.33
N THR A 553 -19.37 12.35 -11.79
CA THR A 553 -18.15 12.50 -12.57
C THR A 553 -17.88 11.27 -13.45
N GLU A 554 -17.06 11.44 -14.49
CA GLU A 554 -16.62 10.33 -15.36
C GLU A 554 -15.54 9.44 -14.71
N ALA A 555 -15.10 9.70 -13.47
CA ALA A 555 -14.08 8.91 -12.78
C ALA A 555 -14.40 7.41 -12.79
N ALA A 556 -13.40 6.55 -12.86
CA ALA A 556 -13.60 5.10 -12.82
C ALA A 556 -14.28 4.65 -11.52
N VAL A 557 -13.86 5.22 -10.39
CA VAL A 557 -14.41 4.92 -9.06
C VAL A 557 -14.66 6.22 -8.30
N ALA A 558 -15.86 6.40 -7.74
CA ALA A 558 -16.13 7.40 -6.71
C ALA A 558 -16.03 6.73 -5.33
N LEU A 559 -14.96 7.01 -4.60
CA LEU A 559 -14.69 6.43 -3.30
C LEU A 559 -15.08 7.41 -2.18
N PHE A 560 -16.08 7.07 -1.41
CA PHE A 560 -16.52 7.86 -0.27
C PHE A 560 -15.83 7.39 1.01
N ASN A 561 -15.33 8.34 1.82
CA ASN A 561 -14.81 8.03 3.12
C ASN A 561 -15.96 7.98 4.13
N PHE A 562 -16.01 6.92 4.92
CA PHE A 562 -17.08 6.71 5.90
C PHE A 562 -17.04 7.76 7.02
N ASP A 563 -15.86 8.28 7.37
CA ASP A 563 -15.70 9.37 8.32
C ASP A 563 -16.39 10.68 7.82
N ASP A 564 -16.37 10.93 6.49
CA ASP A 564 -17.08 12.07 5.90
C ASP A 564 -18.61 11.89 6.03
N LEU A 565 -19.12 10.68 5.80
CA LEU A 565 -20.54 10.35 5.96
C LEU A 565 -21.00 10.50 7.41
N LEU A 566 -20.17 10.11 8.36
CA LEU A 566 -20.48 10.23 9.79
C LEU A 566 -20.27 11.64 10.34
N MET A 567 -19.77 12.58 9.54
CA MET A 567 -19.34 13.91 10.00
C MET A 567 -18.34 13.83 11.16
N GLU A 568 -17.36 12.90 11.04
CA GLU A 568 -16.34 12.71 12.06
C GLU A 568 -15.40 13.93 12.11
N GLU A 569 -15.14 14.42 13.31
CA GLU A 569 -14.29 15.59 13.53
C GLU A 569 -12.86 15.22 13.94
N ARG A 570 -12.68 14.01 14.46
CA ARG A 570 -11.36 13.49 14.84
C ARG A 570 -10.62 13.02 13.59
N ARG A 571 -9.30 13.14 13.60
CA ARG A 571 -8.46 12.72 12.48
C ARG A 571 -7.91 11.32 12.71
N GLN A 572 -8.01 10.45 11.69
CA GLN A 572 -7.39 9.13 11.72
C GLN A 572 -5.87 9.24 11.84
N ASN A 573 -5.28 10.18 11.11
CA ASN A 573 -3.86 10.49 11.15
C ASN A 573 -3.61 11.99 11.04
N VAL A 574 -2.60 12.47 11.76
CA VAL A 574 -2.01 13.78 11.58
C VAL A 574 -0.57 13.57 11.11
N PRO A 575 -0.29 13.70 9.80
CA PRO A 575 1.03 13.43 9.25
C PRO A 575 2.12 14.23 9.96
N GLY A 576 3.28 13.58 10.17
CA GLY A 576 4.40 14.18 10.89
C GLY A 576 4.28 14.13 12.42
N THR A 577 3.27 13.45 12.98
CA THR A 577 3.12 13.20 14.43
C THR A 577 3.18 11.71 14.73
N ASP A 578 3.58 11.37 15.97
CA ASP A 578 3.61 10.01 16.50
C ASP A 578 2.78 9.95 17.79
N TRP A 579 3.40 10.15 18.94
CA TRP A 579 2.73 10.14 20.25
C TRP A 579 2.00 11.45 20.59
N GLU A 580 2.26 12.53 19.86
CA GLU A 580 1.62 13.85 20.07
C GLU A 580 0.14 13.84 19.72
N ARG A 581 -0.27 12.90 18.87
CA ARG A 581 -1.69 12.71 18.49
C ARG A 581 -2.04 11.23 18.59
N PRO A 582 -3.32 10.92 18.93
CA PRO A 582 -3.80 9.53 19.03
C PRO A 582 -4.11 8.93 17.64
N ASN A 583 -3.12 8.97 16.73
CA ASN A 583 -3.24 8.44 15.38
C ASN A 583 -3.67 6.97 15.35
N TRP A 584 -4.47 6.59 14.35
CA TRP A 584 -4.87 5.22 14.04
C TRP A 584 -5.67 4.52 15.14
N ARG A 585 -6.42 5.28 15.96
CA ARG A 585 -7.12 4.77 17.15
C ARG A 585 -8.59 5.08 17.20
N ILE A 586 -9.12 5.88 16.25
CA ILE A 586 -10.51 6.31 16.29
C ILE A 586 -11.43 5.12 16.04
N ARG A 587 -12.42 4.95 16.92
CA ARG A 587 -13.53 4.02 16.74
C ARG A 587 -14.80 4.81 16.42
N HIS A 588 -15.62 4.29 15.54
CA HIS A 588 -16.92 4.90 15.24
C HIS A 588 -17.80 4.89 16.50
N ASP A 589 -18.54 5.98 16.72
CA ASP A 589 -19.43 6.07 17.87
C ASP A 589 -20.63 5.12 17.75
N ARG A 590 -21.12 4.90 16.52
CA ARG A 590 -22.24 4.01 16.20
C ARG A 590 -21.74 2.61 15.80
N THR A 591 -22.55 1.60 16.11
CA THR A 591 -22.29 0.23 15.61
C THR A 591 -22.77 0.06 14.16
N LEU A 592 -22.25 -0.96 13.46
CA LEU A 592 -22.67 -1.23 12.09
C LEU A 592 -24.17 -1.58 11.99
N GLU A 593 -24.75 -2.23 13.00
CA GLU A 593 -26.19 -2.52 13.04
C GLU A 593 -27.03 -1.25 13.22
N GLU A 594 -26.56 -0.29 14.03
CA GLU A 594 -27.21 1.03 14.14
C GLU A 594 -27.13 1.81 12.82
N LEU A 595 -26.03 1.65 12.08
CA LEU A 595 -25.82 2.28 10.79
C LEU A 595 -26.64 1.62 9.68
N ALA A 596 -26.72 0.27 9.66
CA ALA A 596 -27.59 -0.46 8.76
C ALA A 596 -29.07 -0.13 8.95
N GLY A 597 -29.49 0.24 10.17
CA GLY A 597 -30.84 0.71 10.48
C GLY A 597 -31.10 2.18 10.13
N ASP A 598 -30.09 2.95 9.71
CA ASP A 598 -30.23 4.36 9.35
C ASP A 598 -30.74 4.54 7.92
N VAL A 599 -32.06 4.66 7.79
CA VAL A 599 -32.73 4.77 6.48
C VAL A 599 -32.25 5.98 5.67
N GLN A 600 -31.88 7.08 6.32
CA GLN A 600 -31.40 8.27 5.60
C GLN A 600 -30.00 8.05 5.03
N MET A 601 -29.09 7.47 5.82
CA MET A 601 -27.74 7.15 5.36
C MET A 601 -27.76 6.10 4.26
N ILE A 602 -28.50 5.00 4.43
CA ILE A 602 -28.63 3.95 3.40
C ILE A 602 -29.29 4.51 2.13
N GLY A 603 -30.30 5.38 2.28
CA GLY A 603 -30.92 6.08 1.15
C GLY A 603 -29.91 6.93 0.37
N LEU A 604 -29.12 7.76 1.06
CA LEU A 604 -28.06 8.56 0.43
C LEU A 604 -27.05 7.69 -0.33
N LEU A 605 -26.55 6.63 0.31
CA LEU A 605 -25.61 5.70 -0.35
C LEU A 605 -26.21 5.03 -1.59
N GLY A 606 -27.49 4.63 -1.51
CA GLY A 606 -28.22 4.07 -2.65
C GLY A 606 -28.41 5.06 -3.81
N ASP A 607 -28.71 6.31 -3.51
CA ASP A 607 -28.83 7.38 -4.50
C ASP A 607 -27.48 7.65 -5.18
N LEU A 608 -26.37 7.73 -4.40
CA LEU A 608 -25.01 7.91 -4.91
C LEU A 608 -24.59 6.75 -5.84
N SER A 609 -24.92 5.52 -5.46
CA SER A 609 -24.62 4.34 -6.29
C SER A 609 -25.44 4.31 -7.58
N SER A 610 -26.75 4.57 -7.48
CA SER A 610 -27.68 4.55 -8.63
C SER A 610 -27.33 5.64 -9.66
N SER A 611 -26.85 6.79 -9.22
CA SER A 611 -26.46 7.90 -10.09
C SER A 611 -25.34 7.52 -11.05
N ARG A 612 -24.42 6.63 -10.65
CA ARG A 612 -23.31 6.19 -11.51
C ARG A 612 -23.73 5.14 -12.54
N THR A 613 -24.63 4.23 -12.17
CA THR A 613 -25.07 3.15 -13.06
C THR A 613 -26.07 3.61 -14.13
N SER A 614 -26.65 4.83 -14.00
CA SER A 614 -27.63 5.38 -14.93
C SER A 614 -27.03 6.28 -16.01
N HIS A 615 -25.72 6.48 -16.04
CA HIS A 615 -25.05 7.33 -17.03
C HIS A 615 -24.90 6.55 -18.35
N ASP A 616 -25.96 6.56 -19.21
CA ASP A 616 -25.92 6.04 -20.58
C ASP A 616 -25.36 7.15 -21.50
N PRO A 617 -24.12 7.04 -22.02
CA PRO A 617 -23.51 8.06 -22.86
C PRO A 617 -24.24 8.27 -24.20
N THR A 618 -25.29 7.51 -24.48
CA THR A 618 -26.08 7.64 -25.73
C THR A 618 -27.19 8.70 -25.67
N GLN A 619 -27.51 9.27 -24.50
CA GLN A 619 -28.61 10.25 -24.37
C GLN A 619 -28.19 11.72 -24.62
N GLU A 620 -26.92 12.08 -24.53
CA GLU A 620 -26.48 13.48 -24.76
C GLU A 620 -26.39 13.90 -26.23
N SER A 621 -26.58 12.99 -27.20
CA SER A 621 -26.52 13.32 -28.63
C SER A 621 -27.86 13.75 -29.26
N SER A 622 -28.96 13.85 -28.50
CA SER A 622 -30.29 14.11 -29.04
C SER A 622 -30.90 15.49 -28.74
N GLU A 623 -30.23 16.35 -27.95
CA GLU A 623 -30.73 17.70 -27.66
C GLU A 623 -29.92 18.84 -28.28
N GLY A 624 -29.11 18.55 -29.28
CA GLY A 624 -28.27 19.53 -29.99
C GLY A 624 -28.43 19.51 -31.52
N LEU A 625 -29.65 19.65 -32.03
CA LEU A 625 -29.91 19.99 -33.47
C LEU A 625 -31.00 21.03 -33.55
#